data_6f4a8b0ff003bf43bfeac9b65cd1e1ec
#
_entry.id   6f4a8b0ff003bf43bfeac9b65cd1e1ec
#
_cell.length_a   1.000
_cell.length_b   1.000
_cell.length_c   1.000
_cell.angle_alpha   90.00
_cell.angle_beta   90.00
_cell.angle_gamma   90.00
#
_symmetry.space_group_name_H-M   'P 1'
#
loop_
_entity.id
_entity.type
_entity.pdbx_description
1 polymer ?
#
loop_
_entity_poly.entity_id
_entity_poly.type
_entity_poly.pdbx_seq_one_letter_code
_entity_poly.pdbx_strand_id
1 'polypeptide(L)'
;MSQKFPLDEFDSAVAHGGRHRVRRTPKIRALEFLRIVVVALIVAVIGYFGLKWVDSANLFSPSASPMPTISVTDVAKGLEITVLDATATTGTSDKVATTLVDAGFNVVSAGELGGEISSKSEVAETIVYYFNVGDKAAAAVIAKALGAYPVEQSTAYAGAVTVVIGADFK
;
A
#
# COMPACT_ATOMS: atom_id res chain seq x y z
N MET A 1 -49.27 -83.10 -30.34
CA MET A 1 -48.83 -82.73 -31.71
C MET A 1 -48.21 -81.32 -31.63
N SER A 2 -46.92 -81.25 -31.72
CA SER A 2 -46.22 -79.94 -31.72
C SER A 2 -46.19 -79.44 -33.16
N GLN A 3 -46.91 -78.34 -33.43
CA GLN A 3 -46.81 -77.67 -34.72
C GLN A 3 -45.47 -76.95 -34.79
N LYS A 4 -44.61 -77.43 -35.68
CA LYS A 4 -43.38 -76.66 -36.07
C LYS A 4 -43.85 -75.58 -37.07
N PHE A 5 -43.81 -74.35 -36.65
CA PHE A 5 -44.03 -73.22 -37.57
C PHE A 5 -42.80 -73.16 -38.50
N PRO A 6 -43.01 -72.79 -39.79
CA PRO A 6 -41.89 -72.56 -40.70
C PRO A 6 -41.02 -71.42 -40.18
N LEU A 7 -39.73 -71.62 -40.17
CA LEU A 7 -38.75 -70.57 -39.84
C LEU A 7 -38.94 -69.42 -40.82
N ASP A 8 -39.22 -68.25 -40.32
CA ASP A 8 -39.30 -67.04 -41.13
C ASP A 8 -37.91 -66.39 -41.25
N GLU A 9 -37.82 -65.28 -42.00
CA GLU A 9 -36.61 -64.58 -42.31
C GLU A 9 -35.98 -63.94 -41.04
N PHE A 10 -36.76 -63.80 -39.96
CA PHE A 10 -36.29 -63.35 -38.68
C PHE A 10 -35.61 -64.43 -37.82
N ASP A 11 -36.00 -65.70 -38.08
CA ASP A 11 -35.39 -66.83 -37.38
C ASP A 11 -34.02 -67.20 -38.00
N SER A 12 -33.76 -66.78 -39.21
CA SER A 12 -32.39 -66.76 -39.75
C SER A 12 -31.57 -65.75 -39.01
N ALA A 13 -31.26 -66.02 -37.73
CA ALA A 13 -30.47 -65.20 -36.88
C ALA A 13 -29.14 -64.82 -37.58
N VAL A 14 -29.06 -63.58 -37.95
CA VAL A 14 -27.83 -63.02 -38.44
C VAL A 14 -26.75 -63.40 -37.46
N ALA A 15 -25.78 -64.21 -37.87
CA ALA A 15 -24.70 -64.72 -37.04
C ALA A 15 -23.80 -63.59 -36.43
N HIS A 16 -24.22 -62.37 -36.59
CA HIS A 16 -23.59 -61.13 -36.08
C HIS A 16 -24.46 -60.50 -35.03
N GLY A 17 -24.92 -61.29 -34.05
CA GLY A 17 -25.57 -60.81 -32.87
C GLY A 17 -24.70 -59.87 -32.10
N GLY A 18 -25.17 -58.63 -32.06
CA GLY A 18 -24.70 -57.61 -31.15
C GLY A 18 -23.22 -57.18 -31.31
N ARG A 19 -23.01 -55.91 -31.42
CA ARG A 19 -21.68 -55.34 -31.30
C ARG A 19 -21.08 -55.80 -29.98
N HIS A 20 -20.20 -56.82 -29.99
CA HIS A 20 -19.47 -57.23 -28.81
C HIS A 20 -18.67 -56.01 -28.34
N ARG A 21 -19.05 -55.44 -27.22
CA ARG A 21 -18.13 -54.50 -26.52
C ARG A 21 -16.82 -55.25 -26.35
N VAL A 22 -15.85 -54.85 -27.13
CA VAL A 22 -14.48 -55.38 -27.00
C VAL A 22 -14.10 -55.27 -25.53
N ARG A 23 -13.93 -56.40 -24.83
CA ARG A 23 -13.51 -56.41 -23.45
C ARG A 23 -12.08 -55.86 -23.46
N ARG A 24 -11.95 -54.58 -23.06
CA ARG A 24 -10.64 -53.96 -22.99
C ARG A 24 -9.81 -54.72 -21.99
N THR A 25 -8.74 -55.27 -22.44
CA THR A 25 -7.78 -56.00 -21.59
C THR A 25 -7.19 -55.01 -20.56
N PRO A 26 -6.82 -55.43 -19.34
CA PRO A 26 -6.23 -54.55 -18.37
C PRO A 26 -5.00 -53.78 -18.88
N LYS A 27 -4.24 -54.37 -19.79
CA LYS A 27 -3.11 -53.72 -20.47
C LYS A 27 -3.52 -52.54 -21.32
N ILE A 28 -4.62 -52.60 -22.06
CA ILE A 28 -5.14 -51.48 -22.87
C ILE A 28 -5.62 -50.35 -21.98
N ARG A 29 -6.31 -50.67 -20.86
CA ARG A 29 -6.72 -49.65 -19.88
C ARG A 29 -5.53 -48.95 -19.21
N ALA A 30 -4.49 -49.70 -18.86
CA ALA A 30 -3.27 -49.15 -18.31
C ALA A 30 -2.55 -48.21 -19.31
N LEU A 31 -2.53 -48.57 -20.60
CA LEU A 31 -1.94 -47.75 -21.65
C LEU A 31 -2.72 -46.46 -21.89
N GLU A 32 -4.06 -46.54 -21.89
CA GLU A 32 -4.93 -45.37 -22.01
C GLU A 32 -4.75 -44.44 -20.81
N PHE A 33 -4.71 -44.98 -19.60
CA PHE A 33 -4.43 -44.22 -18.39
C PHE A 33 -3.04 -43.57 -18.44
N LEU A 34 -2.03 -44.29 -18.86
CA LEU A 34 -0.67 -43.75 -19.00
C LEU A 34 -0.63 -42.58 -20.00
N ARG A 35 -1.34 -42.68 -21.12
CA ARG A 35 -1.45 -41.57 -22.09
C ARG A 35 -2.08 -40.31 -21.45
N ILE A 36 -3.12 -40.48 -20.67
CA ILE A 36 -3.79 -39.35 -19.96
C ILE A 36 -2.80 -38.71 -18.97
N VAL A 37 -2.08 -39.51 -18.20
CA VAL A 37 -1.09 -39.03 -17.24
C VAL A 37 0.05 -38.25 -17.94
N VAL A 38 0.55 -38.78 -19.05
CA VAL A 38 1.61 -38.12 -19.83
C VAL A 38 1.13 -36.77 -20.36
N VAL A 39 -0.07 -36.70 -20.92
CA VAL A 39 -0.64 -35.42 -21.42
C VAL A 39 -0.84 -34.44 -20.27
N ALA A 40 -1.38 -34.88 -19.12
CA ALA A 40 -1.56 -34.04 -17.95
C ALA A 40 -0.22 -33.49 -17.42
N LEU A 41 0.82 -34.30 -17.43
CA LEU A 41 2.16 -33.91 -17.01
C LEU A 41 2.77 -32.87 -17.95
N ILE A 42 2.61 -33.04 -19.28
CA ILE A 42 3.06 -32.06 -20.26
C ILE A 42 2.34 -30.71 -20.04
N VAL A 43 1.02 -30.71 -19.85
CA VAL A 43 0.26 -29.49 -19.58
C VAL A 43 0.71 -28.82 -18.28
N ALA A 44 0.96 -29.62 -17.22
CA ALA A 44 1.46 -29.10 -15.96
C ALA A 44 2.85 -28.46 -16.09
N VAL A 45 3.75 -29.07 -16.85
CA VAL A 45 5.09 -28.54 -17.11
C VAL A 45 5.01 -27.23 -17.91
N ILE A 46 4.21 -27.20 -18.97
CA ILE A 46 4.02 -25.99 -19.78
C ILE A 46 3.39 -24.88 -18.92
N GLY A 47 2.38 -25.21 -18.11
CA GLY A 47 1.75 -24.26 -17.18
C GLY A 47 2.73 -23.71 -16.15
N TYR A 48 3.56 -24.57 -15.55
CA TYR A 48 4.56 -24.15 -14.57
C TYR A 48 5.63 -23.23 -15.19
N PHE A 49 6.19 -23.62 -16.32
CA PHE A 49 7.19 -22.81 -17.01
C PHE A 49 6.58 -21.52 -17.58
N GLY A 50 5.36 -21.59 -18.09
CA GLY A 50 4.62 -20.40 -18.56
C GLY A 50 4.40 -19.39 -17.44
N LEU A 51 3.94 -19.84 -16.27
CA LEU A 51 3.76 -18.98 -15.09
C LEU A 51 5.10 -18.39 -14.61
N LYS A 52 6.15 -19.20 -14.57
CA LYS A 52 7.48 -18.73 -14.20
C LYS A 52 8.05 -17.70 -15.16
N TRP A 53 7.79 -17.88 -16.44
CA TRP A 53 8.23 -16.93 -17.47
C TRP A 53 7.46 -15.61 -17.39
N VAL A 54 6.15 -15.66 -17.14
CA VAL A 54 5.29 -14.49 -16.92
C VAL A 54 5.73 -13.73 -15.67
N ASP A 55 6.05 -14.43 -14.59
CA ASP A 55 6.56 -13.84 -13.34
C ASP A 55 7.95 -13.20 -13.57
N SER A 56 8.83 -13.86 -14.32
CA SER A 56 10.15 -13.31 -14.68
C SER A 56 10.06 -12.09 -15.61
N ALA A 57 9.02 -12.04 -16.46
CA ALA A 57 8.79 -10.92 -17.37
C ALA A 57 8.08 -9.73 -16.69
N ASN A 58 7.77 -9.83 -15.40
CA ASN A 58 7.06 -8.80 -14.63
C ASN A 58 5.75 -8.30 -15.29
N LEU A 59 5.10 -9.13 -16.11
CA LEU A 59 3.91 -8.75 -16.88
C LEU A 59 2.70 -8.44 -15.98
N PHE A 60 2.69 -8.97 -14.75
CA PHE A 60 1.66 -8.71 -13.74
C PHE A 60 2.18 -7.97 -12.51
N SER A 61 3.46 -7.62 -12.47
CA SER A 61 3.87 -6.61 -11.52
C SER A 61 3.13 -5.34 -11.90
N PRO A 62 2.29 -4.76 -11.02
CA PRO A 62 1.84 -3.43 -11.27
C PRO A 62 3.13 -2.64 -11.50
N SER A 63 3.31 -2.09 -12.69
CA SER A 63 4.26 -0.99 -12.90
C SER A 63 3.79 0.05 -11.90
N ALA A 64 4.30 0.00 -10.69
CA ALA A 64 4.37 1.17 -9.88
C ALA A 64 5.26 2.09 -10.73
N SER A 65 4.61 2.86 -11.62
CA SER A 65 5.19 4.15 -11.97
C SER A 65 5.69 4.67 -10.64
N PRO A 66 6.98 5.04 -10.51
CA PRO A 66 7.41 5.67 -9.30
C PRO A 66 6.43 6.84 -9.13
N MET A 67 5.41 6.65 -8.29
CA MET A 67 4.73 7.78 -7.70
C MET A 67 5.89 8.63 -7.21
N PRO A 68 5.96 9.92 -7.60
CA PRO A 68 6.95 10.78 -6.99
C PRO A 68 6.78 10.52 -5.49
N THR A 69 7.75 9.88 -4.89
CA THR A 69 7.78 9.70 -3.44
C THR A 69 7.99 11.09 -2.93
N ILE A 70 6.88 11.81 -2.72
CA ILE A 70 6.92 13.12 -2.07
C ILE A 70 7.51 12.79 -0.69
N SER A 71 8.74 13.19 -0.47
CA SER A 71 9.39 12.92 0.80
C SER A 71 8.61 13.69 1.88
N VAL A 72 8.55 13.15 3.09
CA VAL A 72 7.91 13.85 4.22
C VAL A 72 8.53 15.25 4.39
N THR A 73 9.80 15.40 4.04
CA THR A 73 10.50 16.69 4.05
C THR A 73 9.93 17.65 3.00
N ASP A 74 9.58 17.19 1.80
CA ASP A 74 8.99 18.05 0.76
C ASP A 74 7.56 18.47 1.14
N VAL A 75 6.80 17.57 1.77
CA VAL A 75 5.49 17.90 2.34
C VAL A 75 5.64 18.94 3.45
N ALA A 76 6.59 18.76 4.37
CA ALA A 76 6.85 19.69 5.44
C ALA A 76 7.24 21.09 4.94
N LYS A 77 7.98 21.19 3.84
CA LYS A 77 8.36 22.47 3.20
C LYS A 77 7.17 23.18 2.54
N GLY A 78 6.16 22.45 2.12
CA GLY A 78 4.94 23.01 1.52
C GLY A 78 3.89 23.46 2.54
N LEU A 79 4.01 23.08 3.81
CA LEU A 79 3.05 23.45 4.86
C LEU A 79 3.29 24.88 5.35
N GLU A 80 2.18 25.57 5.64
CA GLU A 80 2.22 26.87 6.27
C GLU A 80 2.58 26.74 7.76
N ILE A 81 3.67 27.40 8.15
CA ILE A 81 4.18 27.36 9.52
C ILE A 81 3.97 28.74 10.17
N THR A 82 3.38 28.72 11.35
CA THR A 82 3.29 29.88 12.22
C THR A 82 4.25 29.71 13.40
N VAL A 83 5.01 30.73 13.72
CA VAL A 83 5.94 30.74 14.86
C VAL A 83 5.43 31.73 15.91
N LEU A 84 5.18 31.24 17.13
CA LEU A 84 4.69 32.02 18.24
C LEU A 84 5.71 32.01 19.40
N ASP A 85 6.12 33.18 19.82
CA ASP A 85 7.04 33.34 20.93
C ASP A 85 6.28 33.52 22.25
N ALA A 86 6.45 32.56 23.15
CA ALA A 86 5.91 32.61 24.50
C ALA A 86 7.00 32.90 25.56
N THR A 87 8.20 33.30 25.12
CA THR A 87 9.30 33.63 26.02
C THR A 87 9.22 35.10 26.48
N ALA A 88 9.97 35.44 27.52
CA ALA A 88 10.10 36.83 27.97
C ALA A 88 11.01 37.67 27.03
N THR A 89 11.68 37.04 26.07
CA THR A 89 12.67 37.67 25.20
C THR A 89 12.05 38.02 23.85
N THR A 90 12.01 39.28 23.49
CA THR A 90 11.50 39.73 22.20
C THR A 90 12.40 39.34 21.06
N GLY A 91 11.80 38.93 19.90
CA GLY A 91 12.53 38.64 18.68
C GLY A 91 13.04 37.20 18.56
N THR A 92 12.65 36.30 19.48
CA THR A 92 12.98 34.89 19.37
C THR A 92 12.21 34.23 18.22
N SER A 93 10.94 34.63 18.03
CA SER A 93 10.12 34.18 16.88
C SER A 93 10.78 34.48 15.54
N ASP A 94 11.34 35.67 15.37
CA ASP A 94 11.99 36.09 14.13
C ASP A 94 13.26 35.27 13.83
N LYS A 95 14.04 34.96 14.87
CA LYS A 95 15.24 34.10 14.74
C LYS A 95 14.86 32.68 14.31
N VAL A 96 13.83 32.11 14.98
CA VAL A 96 13.33 30.78 14.66
C VAL A 96 12.73 30.76 13.26
N ALA A 97 11.95 31.78 12.90
CA ALA A 97 11.40 31.91 11.56
C ALA A 97 12.51 31.96 10.51
N THR A 98 13.54 32.75 10.72
CA THR A 98 14.70 32.83 9.81
C THR A 98 15.39 31.45 9.67
N THR A 99 15.63 30.77 10.79
CA THR A 99 16.24 29.43 10.79
C THR A 99 15.40 28.43 9.98
N LEU A 100 14.09 28.47 10.10
CA LEU A 100 13.18 27.59 9.35
C LEU A 100 13.15 27.96 7.85
N VAL A 101 13.14 29.25 7.51
CA VAL A 101 13.19 29.73 6.13
C VAL A 101 14.51 29.33 5.48
N ASP A 102 15.63 29.47 6.17
CA ASP A 102 16.96 29.04 5.69
C ASP A 102 17.04 27.52 5.47
N ALA A 103 16.30 26.74 6.26
CA ALA A 103 16.12 25.31 6.06
C ALA A 103 15.13 24.96 4.94
N GLY A 104 14.51 25.98 4.32
CA GLY A 104 13.60 25.84 3.17
C GLY A 104 12.16 25.57 3.55
N PHE A 105 11.74 25.85 4.76
CA PHE A 105 10.34 25.76 5.20
C PHE A 105 9.56 27.03 4.90
N ASN A 106 8.25 26.90 4.73
CA ASN A 106 7.36 28.02 4.42
C ASN A 106 6.79 28.64 5.71
N VAL A 107 7.46 29.62 6.26
CA VAL A 107 6.99 30.38 7.43
C VAL A 107 6.12 31.54 6.96
N VAL A 108 4.84 31.50 7.30
CA VAL A 108 3.85 32.53 6.90
C VAL A 108 3.64 33.61 7.95
N SER A 109 3.95 33.32 9.21
CA SER A 109 3.79 34.27 10.31
C SER A 109 4.78 33.99 11.43
N ALA A 110 5.33 35.03 12.00
CA ALA A 110 6.10 34.99 13.23
C ALA A 110 5.61 36.14 14.15
N GLY A 111 5.45 35.84 15.42
CA GLY A 111 4.94 36.83 16.37
C GLY A 111 4.93 36.33 17.81
N GLU A 112 4.36 37.11 18.69
CA GLU A 112 4.25 36.80 20.12
C GLU A 112 2.95 36.07 20.42
N LEU A 113 3.00 35.07 21.32
CA LEU A 113 1.82 34.36 21.78
C LEU A 113 0.96 35.33 22.67
N GLY A 114 -0.27 35.62 22.26
CA GLY A 114 -1.19 36.44 23.02
C GLY A 114 -1.26 37.93 22.63
N GLY A 115 -0.54 38.36 21.58
CA GLY A 115 -0.69 39.71 20.94
C GLY A 115 0.00 40.82 21.68
N GLU A 116 -0.38 41.33 22.80
CA GLU A 116 0.29 42.44 23.50
C GLU A 116 1.00 41.99 24.77
N ILE A 117 2.12 42.64 25.03
CA ILE A 117 3.17 42.35 26.03
C ILE A 117 2.64 42.23 27.50
N SER A 118 1.38 42.50 27.75
CA SER A 118 0.82 42.62 29.09
C SER A 118 0.37 41.35 29.78
N SER A 119 0.33 40.21 29.07
CA SER A 119 -0.12 38.94 29.65
C SER A 119 0.66 37.75 29.08
N LYS A 120 2.00 37.87 28.97
CA LYS A 120 2.86 36.73 28.60
C LYS A 120 2.68 35.62 29.63
N SER A 121 1.95 34.61 29.27
CA SER A 121 2.01 33.32 29.93
C SER A 121 3.32 32.67 29.43
N GLU A 122 4.38 32.71 30.23
CA GLU A 122 5.61 32.01 29.90
C GLU A 122 5.30 30.52 29.79
N VAL A 123 5.44 29.98 28.57
CA VAL A 123 5.37 28.56 28.36
C VAL A 123 6.75 27.98 28.64
N ALA A 124 6.81 26.96 29.50
CA ALA A 124 8.09 26.40 29.94
C ALA A 124 8.79 25.62 28.81
N GLU A 125 8.04 24.98 27.96
CA GLU A 125 8.52 24.04 26.94
C GLU A 125 8.18 24.49 25.53
N THR A 126 9.11 24.35 24.62
CA THR A 126 8.91 24.55 23.19
C THR A 126 8.20 23.35 22.60
N ILE A 127 7.06 23.55 21.94
CA ILE A 127 6.25 22.50 21.38
C ILE A 127 5.87 22.83 19.93
N VAL A 128 5.92 21.84 19.06
CA VAL A 128 5.46 21.95 17.68
C VAL A 128 4.06 21.34 17.58
N TYR A 129 3.08 22.17 17.36
CA TYR A 129 1.70 21.74 17.20
C TYR A 129 1.34 21.51 15.75
N TYR A 130 0.54 20.46 15.48
CA TYR A 130 -0.06 20.22 14.17
C TYR A 130 -1.58 20.18 14.30
N PHE A 131 -2.25 20.66 13.25
CA PHE A 131 -3.71 20.71 13.24
C PHE A 131 -4.30 19.37 12.78
N ASN A 132 -3.93 18.88 11.60
CA ASN A 132 -4.45 17.64 11.04
C ASN A 132 -3.55 16.46 11.40
N VAL A 133 -4.16 15.30 11.67
CA VAL A 133 -3.43 14.06 11.97
C VAL A 133 -2.42 13.69 10.84
N GLY A 134 -2.75 14.03 9.58
CA GLY A 134 -1.89 13.81 8.43
C GLY A 134 -0.58 14.59 8.46
N ASP A 135 -0.55 15.72 9.17
CA ASP A 135 0.60 16.63 9.23
C ASP A 135 1.61 16.26 10.32
N LYS A 136 1.29 15.27 11.15
CA LYS A 136 2.17 14.80 12.25
C LYS A 136 3.60 14.50 11.80
N ALA A 137 3.75 13.79 10.68
CA ALA A 137 5.06 13.42 10.17
C ALA A 137 5.86 14.65 9.69
N ALA A 138 5.18 15.61 9.08
CA ALA A 138 5.78 16.87 8.65
C ALA A 138 6.15 17.75 9.85
N ALA A 139 5.28 17.84 10.86
CA ALA A 139 5.59 18.55 12.13
C ALA A 139 6.81 17.95 12.84
N ALA A 140 6.97 16.63 12.80
CA ALA A 140 8.15 15.97 13.35
C ALA A 140 9.46 16.34 12.61
N VAL A 141 9.39 16.54 11.29
CA VAL A 141 10.54 17.03 10.50
C VAL A 141 10.90 18.46 10.90
N ILE A 142 9.89 19.33 11.08
CA ILE A 142 10.07 20.72 11.52
C ILE A 142 10.67 20.75 12.93
N ALA A 143 10.11 19.98 13.87
CA ALA A 143 10.61 19.85 15.23
C ALA A 143 12.06 19.40 15.28
N LYS A 144 12.43 18.44 14.42
CA LYS A 144 13.82 17.96 14.30
C LYS A 144 14.76 19.03 13.78
N ALA A 145 14.33 19.88 12.86
CA ALA A 145 15.13 20.98 12.34
C ALA A 145 15.44 22.04 13.42
N LEU A 146 14.54 22.17 14.41
CA LEU A 146 14.71 23.12 15.51
C LEU A 146 15.50 22.57 16.72
N GLY A 147 15.72 21.25 16.80
CA GLY A 147 16.42 20.63 17.94
C GLY A 147 15.71 19.44 18.57
N ALA A 148 14.76 18.84 17.83
CA ALA A 148 13.97 17.67 18.22
C ALA A 148 13.01 17.91 19.40
N TYR A 149 12.28 19.02 19.37
CA TYR A 149 11.25 19.36 20.33
C TYR A 149 10.02 18.45 20.26
N PRO A 150 9.18 18.37 21.33
CA PRO A 150 7.95 17.61 21.34
C PRO A 150 6.98 18.02 20.23
N VAL A 151 6.20 17.06 19.73
CA VAL A 151 5.20 17.27 18.68
C VAL A 151 3.84 16.84 19.20
N GLU A 152 2.86 17.73 19.23
CA GLU A 152 1.53 17.49 19.77
C GLU A 152 0.43 17.92 18.80
N GLN A 153 -0.73 17.32 18.92
CA GLN A 153 -1.90 17.74 18.16
C GLN A 153 -2.67 18.81 18.93
N SER A 154 -2.97 19.92 18.25
CA SER A 154 -3.81 20.96 18.82
C SER A 154 -4.68 21.62 17.76
N THR A 155 -5.93 21.90 18.10
CA THR A 155 -6.86 22.68 17.29
C THR A 155 -6.99 24.12 17.78
N ALA A 156 -6.21 24.49 18.78
CA ALA A 156 -6.24 25.83 19.36
C ALA A 156 -5.54 26.88 18.49
N TYR A 157 -4.65 26.44 17.63
CA TYR A 157 -3.86 27.32 16.76
C TYR A 157 -4.36 27.24 15.31
N ALA A 158 -4.46 28.39 14.67
CA ALA A 158 -4.84 28.47 13.26
C ALA A 158 -3.59 28.30 12.40
N GLY A 159 -3.51 27.21 11.67
CA GLY A 159 -2.38 26.89 10.76
C GLY A 159 -2.16 25.39 10.68
N ALA A 160 -1.48 24.95 9.61
CA ALA A 160 -1.17 23.53 9.46
C ALA A 160 -0.20 23.06 10.55
N VAL A 161 0.84 23.87 10.81
CA VAL A 161 1.82 23.64 11.88
C VAL A 161 2.07 24.97 12.62
N THR A 162 2.08 24.91 13.94
CA THR A 162 2.40 26.07 14.80
C THR A 162 3.53 25.69 15.75
N VAL A 163 4.61 26.46 15.72
CA VAL A 163 5.71 26.35 16.66
C VAL A 163 5.49 27.34 17.80
N VAL A 164 5.33 26.85 19.00
CA VAL A 164 5.26 27.67 20.21
C VAL A 164 6.58 27.56 20.93
N ILE A 165 7.28 28.68 21.03
CA ILE A 165 8.61 28.75 21.63
C ILE A 165 8.48 28.98 23.13
N GLY A 166 9.01 28.06 23.92
CA GLY A 166 9.05 28.13 25.38
C GLY A 166 10.40 28.59 25.92
N ALA A 167 10.50 28.67 27.23
CA ALA A 167 11.72 29.14 27.94
C ALA A 167 12.91 28.17 27.77
N ASP A 168 12.69 26.94 27.35
CA ASP A 168 13.71 25.92 27.11
C ASP A 168 14.39 26.04 25.74
N PHE A 169 13.91 26.95 24.87
CA PHE A 169 14.51 27.13 23.54
C PHE A 169 15.93 27.66 23.63
N LYS A 170 16.84 27.00 22.91
CA LYS A 170 18.31 27.30 22.92
C LYS A 170 18.80 27.66 21.54
#